data_5efddd8f1abcfc986f1b59c38209173c
#
_entry.id   5efddd8f1abcfc986f1b59c38209173c
#
_cell.length_a   1.000
_cell.length_b   1.000
_cell.length_c   1.000
_cell.angle_alpha   90.00
_cell.angle_beta   90.00
_cell.angle_gamma   90.00
#
_symmetry.space_group_name_H-M   'P 1'
#
loop_
_entity.id
_entity.type
_entity.pdbx_description
1 polymer ?
#
loop_
_entity_poly.entity_id
_entity_poly.type
_entity_poly.pdbx_seq_one_letter_code
_entity_poly.pdbx_strand_id
1 'polypeptide(L)'
;AHLRSKDSFNWGYDPYHYTVPEGSYASDPRSLTARILEFRTMVQALHDMDLMVIMDVVYNHASASGIADKSVLDKIVPGYYHRRDVDTGSVNRDSKHDDTATEHKMMAKLMTDSLVIWADDYNIDGFRFDLMGLQSKAAMEQALAAVQAVNPNIYFYGEGWDYGAAGENQRGANASQTNIGGTGIGTFTDRLRDSVRGGGPFDELGDTAGEDSLRRNQGLANAAVANELNLVTSLDPDVGTTDDNS
;
A
#
# COMPACT_ATOMS: atom_id res chain seq x y z
N ALA A 1 -12.77 17.67 -17.93
CA ALA A 1 -13.72 18.51 -17.17
C ALA A 1 -15.01 17.74 -16.82
N HIS A 2 -15.56 16.93 -17.74
CA HIS A 2 -16.82 16.22 -17.50
C HIS A 2 -16.69 15.04 -16.49
N LEU A 3 -15.53 14.40 -16.38
CA LEU A 3 -15.28 13.33 -15.42
C LEU A 3 -15.07 13.86 -13.99
N ARG A 4 -14.46 15.04 -13.84
CA ARG A 4 -14.27 15.69 -12.52
C ARG A 4 -15.57 16.06 -11.81
N SER A 5 -16.67 16.27 -12.54
CA SER A 5 -17.96 16.55 -11.93
C SER A 5 -18.69 15.32 -11.40
N LYS A 6 -18.26 14.12 -11.79
CA LYS A 6 -18.84 12.84 -11.38
C LYS A 6 -18.03 12.09 -10.32
N ASP A 7 -16.73 12.36 -10.27
CA ASP A 7 -15.78 11.79 -9.31
C ASP A 7 -15.08 12.95 -8.60
N SER A 8 -15.74 13.45 -7.57
CA SER A 8 -15.23 14.58 -6.78
C SER A 8 -14.12 14.18 -5.80
N PHE A 9 -13.94 12.88 -5.57
CA PHE A 9 -12.95 12.34 -4.66
C PHE A 9 -12.37 11.04 -5.21
N ASN A 10 -11.06 11.03 -5.46
CA ASN A 10 -10.30 9.88 -5.89
C ASN A 10 -8.99 9.81 -5.11
N TRP A 11 -8.78 8.70 -4.39
CA TRP A 11 -7.57 8.47 -3.62
C TRP A 11 -6.33 8.21 -4.48
N GLY A 12 -6.51 7.91 -5.76
CA GLY A 12 -5.42 7.62 -6.69
C GLY A 12 -4.96 6.16 -6.71
N TYR A 13 -5.59 5.27 -5.94
CA TYR A 13 -5.22 3.86 -5.83
C TYR A 13 -6.00 2.93 -6.78
N ASP A 14 -6.33 3.40 -7.98
CA ASP A 14 -7.01 2.58 -9.02
C ASP A 14 -6.18 2.55 -10.32
N PRO A 15 -5.03 1.84 -10.35
CA PRO A 15 -4.09 1.90 -11.45
C PRO A 15 -4.64 1.25 -12.71
N TYR A 16 -4.49 1.98 -13.85
CA TYR A 16 -4.78 1.47 -15.18
C TYR A 16 -3.50 0.97 -15.85
N HIS A 17 -2.41 1.73 -15.73
CA HIS A 17 -1.07 1.37 -16.17
C HIS A 17 -0.04 1.68 -15.09
N TYR A 18 0.88 0.75 -14.82
CA TYR A 18 1.84 0.88 -13.73
C TYR A 18 3.03 1.82 -14.03
N THR A 19 3.36 2.03 -15.31
CA THR A 19 4.62 2.67 -15.69
C THR A 19 4.39 3.95 -16.49
N VAL A 20 3.26 4.63 -16.25
CA VAL A 20 2.88 5.85 -16.95
C VAL A 20 2.42 6.91 -15.97
N PRO A 21 3.05 8.10 -15.94
CA PRO A 21 2.53 9.23 -15.15
C PRO A 21 1.11 9.60 -15.55
N GLU A 22 0.28 9.96 -14.56
CA GLU A 22 -1.12 10.33 -14.78
C GLU A 22 -1.22 11.64 -15.58
N GLY A 23 -1.88 11.57 -16.72
CA GLY A 23 -1.96 12.67 -17.65
C GLY A 23 -2.81 13.85 -17.20
N SER A 24 -3.73 13.65 -16.25
CA SER A 24 -4.59 14.75 -15.74
C SER A 24 -3.82 15.79 -14.94
N TYR A 25 -2.62 15.47 -14.48
CA TYR A 25 -1.71 16.40 -13.80
C TYR A 25 -0.80 17.15 -14.78
N ALA A 26 -0.70 16.73 -16.04
CA ALA A 26 0.11 17.41 -17.04
C ALA A 26 -0.58 18.67 -17.56
N SER A 27 0.21 19.66 -17.99
CA SER A 27 -0.28 20.89 -18.62
C SER A 27 -1.07 20.60 -19.89
N ASP A 28 -0.69 19.57 -20.65
CA ASP A 28 -1.45 19.00 -21.77
C ASP A 28 -1.68 17.51 -21.58
N PRO A 29 -2.88 17.09 -21.11
CA PRO A 29 -3.22 15.68 -20.91
C PRO A 29 -3.18 14.82 -22.19
N ARG A 30 -3.22 15.43 -23.35
CA ARG A 30 -3.21 14.74 -24.65
C ARG A 30 -1.79 14.49 -25.16
N SER A 31 -0.82 15.22 -24.64
CA SER A 31 0.58 15.04 -24.99
C SER A 31 1.17 13.86 -24.26
N LEU A 32 1.63 12.86 -24.99
CA LEU A 32 2.30 11.69 -24.41
C LEU A 32 3.61 12.06 -23.72
N THR A 33 4.33 13.04 -24.21
CA THR A 33 5.63 13.47 -23.68
C THR A 33 5.51 14.49 -22.55
N ALA A 34 4.48 15.36 -22.53
CA ALA A 34 4.32 16.38 -21.51
C ALA A 34 4.31 15.77 -20.09
N ARG A 35 3.49 14.74 -19.85
CA ARG A 35 3.41 14.07 -18.56
C ARG A 35 4.74 13.50 -18.06
N ILE A 36 5.54 12.96 -19.00
CA ILE A 36 6.85 12.37 -18.69
C ILE A 36 7.84 13.47 -18.32
N LEU A 37 7.95 14.51 -19.15
CA LEU A 37 8.90 15.60 -18.95
C LEU A 37 8.56 16.42 -17.70
N GLU A 38 7.29 16.73 -17.49
CA GLU A 38 6.85 17.49 -16.32
C GLU A 38 7.04 16.72 -15.02
N PHE A 39 6.78 15.41 -15.00
CA PHE A 39 7.05 14.57 -13.84
C PHE A 39 8.56 14.54 -13.52
N ARG A 40 9.42 14.33 -14.52
CA ARG A 40 10.88 14.39 -14.35
C ARG A 40 11.35 15.75 -13.87
N THR A 41 10.77 16.83 -14.39
CA THR A 41 11.08 18.20 -13.97
C THR A 41 10.69 18.42 -12.49
N MET A 42 9.54 17.90 -12.06
CA MET A 42 9.11 17.93 -10.67
C MET A 42 10.11 17.21 -9.76
N VAL A 43 10.49 15.99 -10.11
CA VAL A 43 11.50 15.20 -9.34
C VAL A 43 12.81 15.96 -9.25
N GLN A 44 13.32 16.48 -10.37
CA GLN A 44 14.55 17.28 -10.39
C GLN A 44 14.45 18.54 -9.49
N ALA A 45 13.33 19.24 -9.53
CA ALA A 45 13.14 20.42 -8.69
C ALA A 45 13.12 20.11 -7.20
N LEU A 46 12.66 18.92 -6.80
CA LEU A 46 12.72 18.45 -5.42
C LEU A 46 14.16 18.08 -5.03
N HIS A 47 14.90 17.41 -5.91
CA HIS A 47 16.30 17.11 -5.71
C HIS A 47 17.17 18.37 -5.59
N ASP A 48 16.90 19.40 -6.38
CA ASP A 48 17.59 20.70 -6.30
C ASP A 48 17.37 21.40 -4.93
N MET A 49 16.37 20.94 -4.16
CA MET A 49 16.11 21.39 -2.78
C MET A 49 16.61 20.38 -1.72
N ASP A 50 17.44 19.41 -2.09
CA ASP A 50 17.90 18.31 -1.23
C ASP A 50 16.78 17.45 -0.64
N LEU A 51 15.65 17.33 -1.37
CA LEU A 51 14.53 16.47 -0.98
C LEU A 51 14.55 15.16 -1.80
N MET A 52 14.51 14.02 -1.12
CA MET A 52 14.30 12.73 -1.76
C MET A 52 12.82 12.52 -2.10
N VAL A 53 12.58 11.81 -3.20
CA VAL A 53 11.23 11.54 -3.71
C VAL A 53 10.89 10.07 -3.49
N ILE A 54 9.88 9.82 -2.67
CA ILE A 54 9.30 8.49 -2.47
C ILE A 54 8.02 8.40 -3.28
N MET A 55 7.92 7.39 -4.14
CA MET A 55 6.75 7.13 -4.95
C MET A 55 5.81 6.14 -4.25
N ASP A 56 4.55 6.52 -4.10
CA ASP A 56 3.49 5.62 -3.62
C ASP A 56 2.98 4.78 -4.79
N VAL A 57 3.12 3.45 -4.69
CA VAL A 57 2.87 2.53 -5.81
C VAL A 57 1.85 1.46 -5.45
N VAL A 58 1.05 1.10 -6.47
CA VAL A 58 0.01 0.08 -6.37
C VAL A 58 0.31 -1.02 -7.39
N TYR A 59 0.85 -2.14 -6.93
CA TYR A 59 1.05 -3.34 -7.76
C TYR A 59 0.19 -4.51 -7.31
N ASN A 60 -0.49 -4.37 -6.17
CA ASN A 60 -1.32 -5.42 -5.59
C ASN A 60 -2.61 -5.67 -6.36
N HIS A 61 -3.07 -4.71 -7.17
CA HIS A 61 -4.26 -4.84 -8.01
C HIS A 61 -4.18 -4.01 -9.29
N ALA A 62 -5.16 -4.20 -10.15
CA ALA A 62 -5.42 -3.37 -11.31
C ALA A 62 -6.88 -2.94 -11.34
N SER A 63 -7.18 -1.89 -12.13
CA SER A 63 -8.54 -1.33 -12.25
C SER A 63 -9.60 -2.35 -12.66
N ALA A 64 -9.22 -3.37 -13.44
CA ALA A 64 -10.15 -4.39 -13.92
C ALA A 64 -9.44 -5.61 -14.47
N SER A 65 -10.16 -6.73 -14.56
CA SER A 65 -9.74 -8.01 -15.13
C SER A 65 -10.68 -8.51 -16.22
N GLY A 66 -10.37 -9.66 -16.81
CA GLY A 66 -11.18 -10.31 -17.82
C GLY A 66 -11.38 -9.47 -19.07
N ILE A 67 -12.63 -9.39 -19.52
CA ILE A 67 -13.02 -8.65 -20.75
C ILE A 67 -13.50 -7.23 -20.48
N ALA A 68 -13.49 -6.76 -19.22
CA ALA A 68 -13.93 -5.42 -18.86
C ALA A 68 -13.16 -4.34 -19.63
N ASP A 69 -13.78 -3.18 -19.88
CA ASP A 69 -13.19 -2.12 -20.70
C ASP A 69 -11.81 -1.68 -20.22
N LYS A 70 -11.64 -1.50 -18.92
CA LYS A 70 -10.38 -1.09 -18.29
C LYS A 70 -9.41 -2.26 -18.03
N SER A 71 -9.74 -3.50 -18.39
CA SER A 71 -8.83 -4.63 -18.27
C SER A 71 -7.69 -4.50 -19.28
N VAL A 72 -6.47 -4.71 -18.81
CA VAL A 72 -5.25 -4.71 -19.62
C VAL A 72 -4.58 -6.07 -19.58
N LEU A 73 -4.23 -6.53 -18.39
CA LEU A 73 -3.40 -7.73 -18.20
C LEU A 73 -4.09 -9.01 -18.71
N ASP A 74 -5.36 -9.21 -18.39
CA ASP A 74 -6.12 -10.38 -18.86
C ASP A 74 -6.42 -10.34 -20.37
N LYS A 75 -6.39 -9.15 -21.01
CA LYS A 75 -6.49 -9.05 -22.47
C LYS A 75 -5.19 -9.40 -23.19
N ILE A 76 -4.05 -9.31 -22.48
CA ILE A 76 -2.73 -9.71 -23.01
C ILE A 76 -2.53 -11.20 -22.83
N VAL A 77 -2.68 -11.71 -21.59
CA VAL A 77 -2.59 -13.14 -21.26
C VAL A 77 -3.73 -13.52 -20.33
N PRO A 78 -4.84 -14.03 -20.86
CA PRO A 78 -6.01 -14.37 -20.06
C PRO A 78 -5.69 -15.33 -18.92
N GLY A 79 -6.10 -14.95 -17.70
CA GLY A 79 -6.02 -15.80 -16.51
C GLY A 79 -4.65 -15.91 -15.86
N TYR A 80 -3.62 -15.16 -16.33
CA TYR A 80 -2.26 -15.32 -15.80
C TYR A 80 -1.88 -14.31 -14.72
N TYR A 81 -2.15 -13.04 -14.92
CA TYR A 81 -1.60 -11.96 -14.07
C TYR A 81 -2.39 -11.70 -12.81
N HIS A 82 -3.68 -12.06 -12.81
CA HIS A 82 -4.55 -11.86 -11.67
C HIS A 82 -4.55 -13.09 -10.75
N ARG A 83 -4.58 -12.84 -9.43
CA ARG A 83 -4.77 -13.89 -8.43
C ARG A 83 -6.18 -14.43 -8.51
N ARG A 84 -6.29 -15.75 -8.55
CA ARG A 84 -7.57 -16.42 -8.70
C ARG A 84 -7.82 -17.40 -7.57
N ASP A 85 -9.06 -17.46 -7.18
CA ASP A 85 -9.55 -18.51 -6.31
C ASP A 85 -9.37 -19.88 -6.95
N VAL A 86 -8.85 -20.84 -6.20
CA VAL A 86 -8.43 -22.15 -6.74
C VAL A 86 -9.62 -23.05 -7.12
N ASP A 87 -10.76 -22.84 -6.48
CA ASP A 87 -11.94 -23.67 -6.66
C ASP A 87 -12.85 -23.13 -7.75
N THR A 88 -13.04 -21.80 -7.78
CA THR A 88 -13.98 -21.15 -8.68
C THR A 88 -13.32 -20.54 -9.91
N GLY A 89 -12.01 -20.28 -9.88
CA GLY A 89 -11.28 -19.55 -10.92
C GLY A 89 -11.58 -18.04 -10.96
N SER A 90 -12.41 -17.56 -10.04
CA SER A 90 -12.75 -16.13 -9.95
C SER A 90 -11.54 -15.31 -9.50
N VAL A 91 -11.42 -14.07 -9.98
CA VAL A 91 -10.36 -13.17 -9.52
C VAL A 91 -10.61 -12.78 -8.07
N ASN A 92 -9.57 -12.90 -7.23
CA ASN A 92 -9.61 -12.42 -5.85
C ASN A 92 -9.73 -10.90 -5.81
N ARG A 93 -10.38 -10.38 -4.77
CA ARG A 93 -10.65 -8.95 -4.56
C ARG A 93 -10.41 -8.52 -3.13
N ASP A 94 -9.34 -9.00 -2.55
CA ASP A 94 -8.97 -8.67 -1.17
C ASP A 94 -8.61 -7.18 -1.02
N SER A 95 -8.04 -6.58 -2.08
CA SER A 95 -7.76 -5.14 -2.18
C SER A 95 -9.00 -4.27 -2.46
N LYS A 96 -10.20 -4.86 -2.59
CA LYS A 96 -11.43 -4.26 -3.13
C LYS A 96 -11.42 -4.05 -4.66
N HIS A 97 -10.32 -4.35 -5.32
CA HIS A 97 -10.12 -4.34 -6.77
C HIS A 97 -9.68 -5.73 -7.25
N ASP A 98 -9.33 -5.86 -8.52
CA ASP A 98 -8.93 -7.14 -9.09
C ASP A 98 -7.45 -7.44 -8.79
N ASP A 99 -7.19 -8.27 -7.79
CA ASP A 99 -5.87 -8.57 -7.25
C ASP A 99 -4.93 -9.16 -8.29
N THR A 100 -3.67 -8.76 -8.25
CA THR A 100 -2.58 -9.33 -9.06
C THR A 100 -1.83 -10.41 -8.29
N ALA A 101 -1.18 -11.30 -9.02
CA ALA A 101 -0.48 -12.48 -8.49
C ALA A 101 1.04 -12.35 -8.67
N THR A 102 1.72 -11.64 -7.77
CA THR A 102 3.19 -11.50 -7.82
C THR A 102 3.95 -12.79 -7.45
N GLU A 103 3.26 -13.82 -7.02
CA GLU A 103 3.76 -15.20 -6.97
C GLU A 103 3.98 -15.79 -8.38
N HIS A 104 3.37 -15.22 -9.42
CA HIS A 104 3.61 -15.59 -10.82
C HIS A 104 4.79 -14.82 -11.40
N LYS A 105 5.73 -15.54 -12.03
CA LYS A 105 7.01 -14.99 -12.51
C LYS A 105 6.87 -13.75 -13.39
N MET A 106 5.89 -13.71 -14.31
CA MET A 106 5.75 -12.58 -15.22
C MET A 106 5.07 -11.38 -14.56
N MET A 107 4.24 -11.58 -13.52
CA MET A 107 3.72 -10.48 -12.73
C MET A 107 4.81 -9.88 -11.84
N ALA A 108 5.62 -10.72 -11.17
CA ALA A 108 6.80 -10.27 -10.45
C ALA A 108 7.78 -9.50 -11.35
N LYS A 109 8.01 -10.01 -12.58
CA LYS A 109 8.85 -9.33 -13.57
C LYS A 109 8.26 -7.98 -13.99
N LEU A 110 6.97 -7.91 -14.26
CA LEU A 110 6.29 -6.66 -14.62
C LEU A 110 6.46 -5.60 -13.52
N MET A 111 6.24 -5.98 -12.26
CA MET A 111 6.46 -5.10 -11.11
C MET A 111 7.92 -4.64 -11.03
N THR A 112 8.86 -5.59 -11.11
CA THR A 112 10.30 -5.31 -11.01
C THR A 112 10.77 -4.37 -12.12
N ASP A 113 10.43 -4.66 -13.37
CA ASP A 113 10.83 -3.84 -14.53
C ASP A 113 10.24 -2.42 -14.44
N SER A 114 8.99 -2.31 -13.98
CA SER A 114 8.35 -1.01 -13.77
C SER A 114 9.07 -0.18 -12.71
N LEU A 115 9.42 -0.80 -11.57
CA LEU A 115 10.15 -0.13 -10.49
C LEU A 115 11.56 0.31 -10.94
N VAL A 116 12.24 -0.51 -11.75
CA VAL A 116 13.55 -0.14 -12.34
C VAL A 116 13.40 1.10 -13.24
N ILE A 117 12.36 1.16 -14.08
CA ILE A 117 12.09 2.34 -14.92
C ILE A 117 11.86 3.59 -14.06
N TRP A 118 11.07 3.49 -13.00
CA TRP A 118 10.86 4.62 -12.08
C TRP A 118 12.15 5.06 -11.38
N ALA A 119 13.00 4.11 -10.99
CA ALA A 119 14.28 4.38 -10.35
C ALA A 119 15.29 5.02 -11.32
N ASP A 120 15.47 4.44 -12.51
CA ASP A 120 16.50 4.83 -13.48
C ASP A 120 16.08 6.04 -14.32
N ASP A 121 14.91 5.95 -14.96
CA ASP A 121 14.44 6.96 -15.89
C ASP A 121 13.83 8.20 -15.22
N TYR A 122 13.30 8.08 -14.00
CA TYR A 122 12.64 9.15 -13.27
C TYR A 122 13.38 9.58 -12.00
N ASN A 123 14.48 8.92 -11.64
CA ASN A 123 15.29 9.20 -10.46
C ASN A 123 14.48 9.13 -9.14
N ILE A 124 13.59 8.17 -8.99
CA ILE A 124 12.85 7.96 -7.75
C ILE A 124 13.76 7.32 -6.69
N ASP A 125 13.76 7.89 -5.48
CA ASP A 125 14.69 7.51 -4.39
C ASP A 125 14.16 6.39 -3.49
N GLY A 126 12.88 6.07 -3.58
CA GLY A 126 12.28 4.99 -2.80
C GLY A 126 10.83 4.76 -3.16
N PHE A 127 10.25 3.70 -2.59
CA PHE A 127 8.88 3.30 -2.91
C PHE A 127 8.10 2.91 -1.66
N ARG A 128 6.89 3.47 -1.55
CA ARG A 128 5.89 3.03 -0.59
C ARG A 128 4.89 2.13 -1.32
N PHE A 129 4.72 0.90 -0.84
CA PHE A 129 3.80 -0.06 -1.45
C PHE A 129 2.45 -0.07 -0.74
N ASP A 130 1.42 0.28 -1.48
CA ASP A 130 0.04 0.05 -1.08
C ASP A 130 -0.19 -1.46 -0.92
N LEU A 131 -0.86 -1.87 0.18
CA LEU A 131 -1.20 -3.25 0.50
C LEU A 131 -0.06 -4.25 0.20
N MET A 132 1.16 -3.92 0.63
CA MET A 132 2.38 -4.71 0.39
C MET A 132 2.24 -6.17 0.84
N GLY A 133 1.45 -6.43 1.88
CA GLY A 133 1.18 -7.77 2.39
C GLY A 133 0.47 -8.70 1.39
N LEU A 134 -0.14 -8.16 0.34
CA LEU A 134 -0.70 -8.96 -0.77
C LEU A 134 0.36 -9.37 -1.81
N GLN A 135 1.59 -8.88 -1.70
CA GLN A 135 2.68 -9.22 -2.60
C GLN A 135 3.45 -10.45 -2.08
N SER A 136 4.07 -11.20 -2.98
CA SER A 136 5.02 -12.23 -2.61
C SER A 136 6.30 -11.63 -2.03
N LYS A 137 6.77 -12.13 -0.89
CA LYS A 137 8.05 -11.72 -0.28
C LYS A 137 9.21 -11.85 -1.27
N ALA A 138 9.29 -12.98 -1.98
CA ALA A 138 10.35 -13.22 -2.95
C ALA A 138 10.34 -12.20 -4.10
N ALA A 139 9.14 -11.79 -4.58
CA ALA A 139 9.03 -10.76 -5.60
C ALA A 139 9.48 -9.40 -5.09
N MET A 140 9.16 -9.05 -3.84
CA MET A 140 9.61 -7.81 -3.21
C MET A 140 11.13 -7.76 -3.01
N GLU A 141 11.74 -8.85 -2.54
CA GLU A 141 13.20 -8.95 -2.41
C GLU A 141 13.91 -8.87 -3.77
N GLN A 142 13.37 -9.55 -4.79
CA GLN A 142 13.87 -9.47 -6.17
C GLN A 142 13.80 -8.04 -6.71
N ALA A 143 12.67 -7.37 -6.51
CA ALA A 143 12.47 -6.00 -6.96
C ALA A 143 13.42 -5.02 -6.26
N LEU A 144 13.58 -5.15 -4.93
CA LEU A 144 14.53 -4.32 -4.16
C LEU A 144 15.96 -4.50 -4.68
N ALA A 145 16.41 -5.74 -4.88
CA ALA A 145 17.74 -6.01 -5.41
C ALA A 145 17.94 -5.41 -6.82
N ALA A 146 16.92 -5.44 -7.67
CA ALA A 146 16.99 -4.88 -9.02
C ALA A 146 17.10 -3.35 -9.02
N VAL A 147 16.31 -2.64 -8.19
CA VAL A 147 16.40 -1.18 -8.11
C VAL A 147 17.67 -0.72 -7.38
N GLN A 148 18.17 -1.49 -6.40
CA GLN A 148 19.42 -1.20 -5.72
C GLN A 148 20.65 -1.43 -6.61
N ALA A 149 20.53 -2.18 -7.68
CA ALA A 149 21.55 -2.24 -8.73
C ALA A 149 21.62 -0.92 -9.54
N VAL A 150 20.55 -0.14 -9.59
CA VAL A 150 20.54 1.21 -10.18
C VAL A 150 21.05 2.24 -9.17
N ASN A 151 20.44 2.28 -7.98
CA ASN A 151 20.85 3.16 -6.89
C ASN A 151 20.77 2.41 -5.54
N PRO A 152 21.91 2.11 -4.90
CA PRO A 152 21.97 1.30 -3.67
C PRO A 152 21.26 1.92 -2.46
N ASN A 153 20.91 3.21 -2.52
CA ASN A 153 20.23 3.93 -1.45
C ASN A 153 18.69 3.82 -1.54
N ILE A 154 18.16 3.22 -2.60
CA ILE A 154 16.71 3.07 -2.74
C ILE A 154 16.14 2.21 -1.61
N TYR A 155 15.10 2.73 -0.98
CA TYR A 155 14.42 2.12 0.14
C TYR A 155 12.98 1.73 -0.20
N PHE A 156 12.58 0.54 0.25
CA PHE A 156 11.21 0.03 0.15
C PHE A 156 10.55 -0.01 1.52
N TYR A 157 9.31 0.41 1.58
CA TYR A 157 8.44 0.19 2.73
C TYR A 157 6.97 0.13 2.28
N GLY A 158 6.09 -0.36 3.14
CA GLY A 158 4.68 -0.38 2.77
C GLY A 158 3.76 -0.99 3.83
N GLU A 159 2.53 -1.23 3.42
CA GLU A 159 1.47 -1.80 4.23
C GLU A 159 1.58 -3.31 4.29
N GLY A 160 2.30 -3.82 5.29
CA GLY A 160 2.54 -5.24 5.49
C GLY A 160 1.40 -5.97 6.22
N TRP A 161 0.15 -5.65 5.90
CA TRP A 161 -1.02 -6.30 6.50
C TRP A 161 -1.14 -7.75 6.02
N ASP A 162 -1.38 -8.68 6.95
CA ASP A 162 -1.47 -10.13 6.66
C ASP A 162 -2.94 -10.56 6.58
N TYR A 163 -3.48 -10.60 5.37
CA TYR A 163 -4.89 -10.95 5.14
C TYR A 163 -5.15 -11.41 3.70
N GLY A 164 -6.39 -11.83 3.43
CA GLY A 164 -6.86 -12.22 2.11
C GLY A 164 -6.24 -13.53 1.61
N ALA A 165 -6.35 -13.80 0.33
CA ALA A 165 -5.89 -15.05 -0.30
C ALA A 165 -4.35 -15.21 -0.30
N ALA A 166 -3.59 -14.13 -0.07
CA ALA A 166 -2.14 -14.18 0.14
C ALA A 166 -1.77 -14.25 1.63
N GLY A 167 -2.72 -13.98 2.53
CA GLY A 167 -2.52 -13.98 3.96
C GLY A 167 -2.11 -15.34 4.51
N GLU A 168 -1.51 -15.34 5.69
CA GLU A 168 -1.07 -16.58 6.37
C GLU A 168 -0.20 -17.50 5.49
N ASN A 169 0.51 -16.92 4.52
CA ASN A 169 1.37 -17.64 3.57
C ASN A 169 0.65 -18.64 2.66
N GLN A 170 -0.64 -18.51 2.42
CA GLN A 170 -1.43 -19.43 1.59
C GLN A 170 -0.93 -19.54 0.14
N ARG A 171 -0.22 -18.52 -0.35
CA ARG A 171 0.40 -18.46 -1.69
C ARG A 171 1.94 -18.42 -1.63
N GLY A 172 2.53 -19.00 -0.58
CA GLY A 172 3.93 -18.81 -0.22
C GLY A 172 4.11 -17.58 0.67
N ALA A 173 5.33 -17.36 1.16
CA ALA A 173 5.60 -16.24 2.06
C ALA A 173 5.23 -14.90 1.41
N ASN A 174 4.31 -14.18 2.03
CA ASN A 174 3.90 -12.84 1.61
C ASN A 174 4.76 -11.75 2.28
N ALA A 175 4.68 -10.53 1.78
CA ALA A 175 5.44 -9.38 2.31
C ALA A 175 4.73 -8.72 3.50
N SER A 176 4.29 -9.54 4.46
CA SER A 176 3.64 -9.07 5.69
C SER A 176 4.65 -8.64 6.75
N GLN A 177 4.17 -7.92 7.77
CA GLN A 177 4.96 -7.49 8.93
C GLN A 177 5.73 -8.66 9.59
N THR A 178 5.14 -9.83 9.60
CA THR A 178 5.72 -11.02 10.24
C THR A 178 6.80 -11.69 9.40
N ASN A 179 6.76 -11.52 8.08
CA ASN A 179 7.65 -12.22 7.15
C ASN A 179 8.82 -11.37 6.64
N ILE A 180 8.66 -10.03 6.62
CA ILE A 180 9.59 -9.13 5.94
C ILE A 180 10.85 -8.80 6.77
N GLY A 181 10.88 -9.20 8.03
CA GLY A 181 12.03 -8.96 8.91
C GLY A 181 13.35 -9.46 8.31
N GLY A 182 14.41 -8.65 8.38
CA GLY A 182 15.74 -8.99 7.89
C GLY A 182 15.97 -8.81 6.38
N THR A 183 14.95 -8.38 5.62
CA THR A 183 15.06 -8.15 4.16
C THR A 183 15.58 -6.77 3.79
N GLY A 184 15.59 -5.82 4.73
CA GLY A 184 15.85 -4.41 4.45
C GLY A 184 14.62 -3.63 3.99
N ILE A 185 13.44 -4.27 3.91
CA ILE A 185 12.17 -3.63 3.56
C ILE A 185 11.42 -3.28 4.86
N GLY A 186 10.92 -2.05 4.95
CA GLY A 186 10.16 -1.57 6.10
C GLY A 186 8.65 -1.86 6.00
N THR A 187 7.98 -1.84 7.15
CA THR A 187 6.52 -1.87 7.19
C THR A 187 5.97 -0.80 8.12
N PHE A 188 4.75 -0.36 7.84
CA PHE A 188 3.98 0.36 8.85
C PHE A 188 3.70 -0.56 10.03
N THR A 189 3.58 0.02 11.22
CA THR A 189 3.20 -0.70 12.43
C THR A 189 1.87 -0.18 12.97
N ASP A 190 0.85 -1.02 12.87
CA ASP A 190 -0.47 -0.79 13.45
C ASP A 190 -0.41 -0.71 14.98
N ARG A 191 0.36 -1.60 15.62
CA ARG A 191 0.51 -1.62 17.07
C ARG A 191 1.00 -0.29 17.65
N LEU A 192 2.04 0.31 17.04
CA LEU A 192 2.54 1.60 17.48
C LEU A 192 1.51 2.71 17.22
N ARG A 193 0.91 2.72 16.01
CA ARG A 193 -0.14 3.69 15.64
C ARG A 193 -1.29 3.64 16.64
N ASP A 194 -1.80 2.45 16.90
CA ASP A 194 -2.99 2.27 17.74
C ASP A 194 -2.69 2.53 19.21
N SER A 195 -1.48 2.19 19.68
CA SER A 195 -1.04 2.54 21.03
C SER A 195 -0.90 4.06 21.24
N VAL A 196 -0.45 4.79 20.23
CA VAL A 196 -0.27 6.25 20.33
C VAL A 196 -1.60 6.99 20.11
N ARG A 197 -2.34 6.62 19.08
CA ARG A 197 -3.60 7.27 18.70
C ARG A 197 -4.77 6.82 19.56
N GLY A 198 -4.83 5.54 19.92
CA GLY A 198 -5.99 4.85 20.45
C GLY A 198 -6.88 4.26 19.36
N GLY A 199 -7.36 3.06 19.60
CA GLY A 199 -8.21 2.31 18.69
C GLY A 199 -7.57 1.92 17.35
N GLY A 200 -8.27 1.10 16.58
CA GLY A 200 -7.91 0.72 15.21
C GLY A 200 -8.44 1.71 14.16
N PRO A 201 -7.97 1.65 12.92
CA PRO A 201 -8.42 2.55 11.85
C PRO A 201 -9.86 2.28 11.40
N PHE A 202 -10.37 1.09 11.70
CA PHE A 202 -11.72 0.62 11.36
C PHE A 202 -12.65 0.54 12.56
N ASP A 203 -12.22 1.04 13.71
CA ASP A 203 -13.11 1.17 14.86
C ASP A 203 -14.21 2.17 14.50
N GLU A 204 -15.40 1.66 14.25
CA GLU A 204 -16.54 2.51 14.04
C GLU A 204 -16.79 3.30 15.32
N LEU A 205 -16.89 4.61 15.20
CA LEU A 205 -17.56 5.45 16.19
C LEU A 205 -19.05 5.10 16.11
N GLY A 206 -19.37 3.83 16.39
CA GLY A 206 -20.69 3.28 16.18
C GLY A 206 -21.64 3.69 17.30
N ASP A 207 -22.87 3.96 16.93
CA ASP A 207 -24.03 4.28 17.78
C ASP A 207 -24.35 3.25 18.88
N THR A 208 -23.57 2.18 19.00
CA THR A 208 -23.77 1.11 19.99
C THR A 208 -22.70 1.01 21.05
N ALA A 209 -21.65 1.79 20.90
CA ALA A 209 -20.58 1.83 21.90
C ALA A 209 -20.91 2.87 22.95
N GLY A 210 -21.36 2.46 24.12
CA GLY A 210 -21.53 3.34 25.27
C GLY A 210 -20.23 4.07 25.63
N GLU A 211 -20.30 5.05 26.53
CA GLU A 211 -19.15 5.86 26.97
C GLU A 211 -17.89 5.04 27.35
N ASP A 212 -18.07 3.78 27.75
CA ASP A 212 -16.97 2.87 28.10
C ASP A 212 -16.14 2.40 26.87
N SER A 213 -16.70 2.34 25.67
CA SER A 213 -15.95 1.94 24.49
C SER A 213 -15.01 3.04 23.99
N LEU A 214 -15.37 4.29 24.18
CA LEU A 214 -14.49 5.44 23.91
C LEU A 214 -13.27 5.45 24.82
N ARG A 215 -13.40 4.94 26.06
CA ARG A 215 -12.28 4.81 27.00
C ARG A 215 -11.33 3.67 26.66
N ARG A 216 -11.84 2.56 26.14
CA ARG A 216 -11.01 1.41 25.73
C ARG A 216 -10.11 1.69 24.54
N ASN A 217 -10.48 2.66 23.72
CA ASN A 217 -9.76 3.00 22.51
C ASN A 217 -8.88 4.24 22.64
N GLN A 218 -8.55 4.65 23.87
CA GLN A 218 -7.64 5.78 24.11
C GLN A 218 -6.19 5.38 23.89
N GLY A 219 -5.50 6.10 23.03
CA GLY A 219 -4.06 6.04 22.91
C GLY A 219 -3.36 7.11 23.75
N LEU A 220 -2.05 7.01 23.84
CA LEU A 220 -1.22 7.93 24.60
C LEU A 220 -1.48 9.41 24.26
N ALA A 221 -1.62 9.73 22.97
CA ALA A 221 -1.86 11.09 22.51
C ALA A 221 -3.25 11.62 22.94
N ASN A 222 -4.29 10.80 22.85
CA ASN A 222 -5.64 11.19 23.24
C ASN A 222 -5.77 11.33 24.76
N ALA A 223 -5.11 10.43 25.50
CA ALA A 223 -5.08 10.48 26.95
C ALA A 223 -4.38 11.75 27.48
N ALA A 224 -3.29 12.16 26.85
CA ALA A 224 -2.57 13.38 27.21
C ALA A 224 -3.41 14.67 27.02
N VAL A 225 -4.28 14.69 26.00
CA VAL A 225 -5.18 15.84 25.74
C VAL A 225 -6.39 15.82 26.66
N ALA A 226 -6.95 14.64 26.94
CA ALA A 226 -8.17 14.51 27.74
C ALA A 226 -7.97 14.69 29.24
N ASN A 227 -6.77 14.41 29.76
CA ASN A 227 -6.47 14.42 31.18
C ASN A 227 -5.10 15.04 31.46
N GLU A 228 -5.03 16.36 31.48
CA GLU A 228 -3.81 17.11 31.77
C GLU A 228 -3.16 16.74 33.13
N LEU A 229 -3.88 16.07 34.03
CA LEU A 229 -3.45 15.83 35.42
C LEU A 229 -3.29 14.36 35.77
N ASN A 230 -3.68 13.40 34.93
CA ASN A 230 -3.63 11.98 35.32
C ASN A 230 -3.46 11.04 34.08
N LEU A 231 -2.30 11.09 33.47
CA LEU A 231 -1.91 10.16 32.44
C LEU A 231 -2.08 8.67 32.82
N VAL A 232 -1.91 8.38 34.12
CA VAL A 232 -1.99 7.02 34.65
C VAL A 232 -3.43 6.52 34.79
N THR A 233 -4.38 7.42 35.03
CA THR A 233 -5.80 7.04 35.14
C THR A 233 -6.53 7.07 33.82
N SER A 234 -5.89 7.59 32.77
CA SER A 234 -6.42 7.61 31.41
C SER A 234 -5.87 6.48 30.53
N LEU A 235 -4.80 5.85 30.92
CA LEU A 235 -4.40 4.55 30.41
C LEU A 235 -5.36 3.55 31.04
N ASP A 236 -6.03 2.77 30.20
CA ASP A 236 -7.02 1.77 30.56
C ASP A 236 -6.74 1.17 31.94
N PRO A 237 -7.62 1.38 32.91
CA PRO A 237 -7.43 0.83 34.26
C PRO A 237 -7.47 -0.70 34.28
N ASP A 238 -7.97 -1.34 33.21
CA ASP A 238 -8.04 -2.79 33.06
C ASP A 238 -6.77 -3.40 32.48
N VAL A 239 -5.78 -2.60 32.03
CA VAL A 239 -4.45 -3.11 31.72
C VAL A 239 -3.70 -3.43 33.02
N GLY A 240 -4.13 -4.42 33.70
CA GLY A 240 -3.48 -4.85 34.95
C GLY A 240 -4.38 -5.57 35.91
N THR A 241 -5.66 -5.57 35.68
CA THR A 241 -6.57 -6.48 36.36
C THR A 241 -6.83 -7.69 35.47
N THR A 242 -5.83 -8.51 35.28
CA THR A 242 -6.10 -9.93 35.13
C THR A 242 -6.67 -10.32 36.48
N ASP A 243 -7.97 -10.42 36.57
CA ASP A 243 -8.58 -11.20 37.65
C ASP A 243 -8.14 -12.66 37.48
N ASP A 244 -6.96 -12.95 38.02
CA ASP A 244 -6.59 -14.27 38.44
C ASP A 244 -7.45 -14.61 39.66
N ASN A 245 -8.71 -14.87 39.42
CA ASN A 245 -9.57 -15.51 40.42
C ASN A 245 -10.42 -16.55 39.69
N SER A 246 -9.85 -17.73 39.52
CA SER A 246 -10.52 -19.04 39.75
C SER A 246 -9.62 -20.16 39.26
#